data_4987309abea622142d3854f8aaa86d09
#
_entry.id   4987309abea622142d3854f8aaa86d09
#
_cell.length_a   1.000
_cell.length_b   1.000
_cell.length_c   1.000
_cell.angle_alpha   90.00
_cell.angle_beta   90.00
_cell.angle_gamma   90.00
#
_symmetry.space_group_name_H-M   'P 1'
#
loop_
_entity.id
_entity.type
_entity.pdbx_description
1 polymer ?
#
loop_
_entity_poly.entity_id
_entity_poly.type
_entity_poly.pdbx_seq_one_letter_code
_entity_poly.pdbx_strand_id
1 'polypeptide(L)'
;MTTVSSTLATTSTSKLITLAAGCFWGVEKVFRKQFGGKGLIDIKVGYANGIPTIGNVNYERVCSGSTEFVEAVQLSYEPEHVQLEAILDIFFRMHDPTTVNAQGPDKGTQYRSVIMTHDDNDNKVAWDIKQKMQAEWYPGHQIVTIIEPIKIWHDAENYHQQYLAKNPGGYDCPTHFIRTKPKA
;
A
#
# COMPACT_ATOMS: atom_id res chain seq x y z
N MET A 1 -8.58 16.19 -10.46
CA MET A 1 -8.36 14.81 -10.02
C MET A 1 -8.00 14.85 -8.56
N THR A 2 -8.56 13.98 -7.75
CA THR A 2 -8.24 13.94 -6.31
C THR A 2 -7.08 12.97 -6.06
N THR A 3 -6.20 13.34 -5.14
CA THR A 3 -5.09 12.51 -4.67
C THR A 3 -5.36 11.91 -3.28
N VAL A 4 -6.46 12.32 -2.65
CA VAL A 4 -6.85 11.91 -1.29
C VAL A 4 -8.28 11.42 -1.31
N SER A 5 -8.55 10.33 -0.58
CA SER A 5 -9.89 9.81 -0.36
C SER A 5 -10.76 10.86 0.34
N SER A 6 -11.96 11.08 -0.20
CA SER A 6 -12.92 12.01 0.42
C SER A 6 -13.51 11.50 1.73
N THR A 7 -13.31 10.23 2.04
CA THR A 7 -13.85 9.56 3.23
C THR A 7 -12.76 9.18 4.24
N LEU A 8 -11.48 9.46 3.94
CA LEU A 8 -10.37 9.22 4.85
C LEU A 8 -10.40 10.23 6.00
N ALA A 9 -10.48 9.74 7.23
CA ALA A 9 -10.38 10.61 8.40
C ALA A 9 -8.95 11.15 8.57
N THR A 10 -8.82 12.44 8.82
CA THR A 10 -7.56 13.12 9.06
C THR A 10 -7.66 14.05 10.27
N THR A 11 -6.53 14.43 10.85
CA THR A 11 -6.40 15.48 11.86
C THR A 11 -5.62 16.67 11.27
N SER A 12 -5.48 17.75 12.02
CA SER A 12 -4.65 18.90 11.60
C SER A 12 -3.15 18.58 11.52
N THR A 13 -2.70 17.52 12.17
CA THR A 13 -1.30 17.11 12.30
C THR A 13 -1.00 15.81 11.55
N SER A 14 -2.03 15.07 11.13
CA SER A 14 -1.83 13.79 10.45
C SER A 14 -1.13 13.94 9.10
N LYS A 15 -0.28 12.96 8.82
CA LYS A 15 0.38 12.74 7.54
C LYS A 15 -0.33 11.66 6.74
N LEU A 16 -0.05 11.62 5.44
CA LEU A 16 -0.63 10.67 4.49
C LEU A 16 0.47 9.89 3.77
N ILE A 17 0.20 8.60 3.52
CA ILE A 17 0.99 7.78 2.60
C ILE A 17 0.06 6.82 1.85
N THR A 18 0.36 6.52 0.59
CA THR A 18 -0.40 5.57 -0.22
C THR A 18 0.50 4.41 -0.63
N LEU A 19 0.07 3.18 -0.36
CA LEU A 19 0.89 1.98 -0.47
C LEU A 19 0.16 0.88 -1.26
N ALA A 20 0.86 0.23 -2.19
CA ALA A 20 0.36 -0.88 -2.98
C ALA A 20 1.31 -2.09 -2.83
N ALA A 21 0.78 -3.23 -2.45
CA ALA A 21 1.56 -4.43 -2.15
C ALA A 21 0.77 -5.72 -2.48
N GLY A 22 0.12 -5.79 -3.64
CA GLY A 22 -0.80 -6.87 -4.00
C GLY A 22 -2.23 -6.59 -3.56
N CYS A 23 -3.01 -7.63 -3.30
CA CYS A 23 -4.41 -7.50 -2.90
C CYS A 23 -4.57 -6.59 -1.66
N PHE A 24 -5.29 -5.50 -1.81
CA PHE A 24 -5.43 -4.47 -0.77
C PHE A 24 -6.17 -4.94 0.49
N TRP A 25 -6.92 -6.05 0.46
CA TRP A 25 -7.58 -6.61 1.65
C TRP A 25 -6.57 -7.05 2.71
N GLY A 26 -5.54 -7.79 2.29
CA GLY A 26 -4.47 -8.23 3.17
C GLY A 26 -3.58 -7.07 3.62
N VAL A 27 -3.32 -6.12 2.73
CA VAL A 27 -2.55 -4.91 3.05
C VAL A 27 -3.25 -4.10 4.14
N GLU A 28 -4.55 -3.79 3.97
CA GLU A 28 -5.36 -3.09 4.97
C GLU A 28 -5.34 -3.82 6.33
N LYS A 29 -5.57 -5.13 6.31
CA LYS A 29 -5.57 -5.97 7.54
C LYS A 29 -4.25 -5.86 8.30
N VAL A 30 -3.11 -5.95 7.59
CA VAL A 30 -1.80 -5.88 8.23
C VAL A 30 -1.57 -4.51 8.87
N PHE A 31 -1.83 -3.41 8.16
CA PHE A 31 -1.60 -2.07 8.70
C PHE A 31 -2.54 -1.74 9.87
N ARG A 32 -3.82 -2.12 9.80
CA ARG A 32 -4.74 -1.98 10.94
C ARG A 32 -4.26 -2.76 12.16
N LYS A 33 -3.76 -3.97 11.98
CA LYS A 33 -3.22 -4.81 13.07
C LYS A 33 -1.95 -4.21 13.69
N GLN A 34 -1.05 -3.67 12.87
CA GLN A 34 0.24 -3.16 13.35
C GLN A 34 0.13 -1.81 14.05
N PHE A 35 -0.69 -0.91 13.50
CA PHE A 35 -0.71 0.50 13.90
C PHE A 35 -2.06 0.99 14.45
N GLY A 36 -3.11 0.18 14.40
CA GLY A 36 -4.40 0.51 15.01
C GLY A 36 -4.25 0.79 16.51
N GLY A 37 -4.73 1.96 16.94
CA GLY A 37 -4.56 2.44 18.32
C GLY A 37 -3.13 2.88 18.69
N LYS A 38 -2.21 2.95 17.71
CA LYS A 38 -0.80 3.32 17.92
C LYS A 38 -0.35 4.45 16.99
N GLY A 39 -1.27 5.29 16.54
CA GLY A 39 -0.98 6.42 15.65
C GLY A 39 -1.58 6.30 14.25
N LEU A 40 -2.09 5.15 13.83
CA LEU A 40 -2.94 5.08 12.64
C LEU A 40 -4.29 5.72 12.94
N ILE A 41 -4.64 6.79 12.21
CA ILE A 41 -5.91 7.50 12.33
C ILE A 41 -6.99 6.76 11.52
N ASP A 42 -6.73 6.56 10.22
CA ASP A 42 -7.64 5.84 9.34
C ASP A 42 -6.88 5.22 8.16
N ILE A 43 -7.55 4.30 7.47
CA ILE A 43 -7.05 3.66 6.26
C ILE A 43 -8.22 3.37 5.33
N LYS A 44 -8.05 3.67 4.05
CA LYS A 44 -8.99 3.35 2.98
C LYS A 44 -8.33 2.50 1.92
N VAL A 45 -9.08 1.56 1.35
CA VAL A 45 -8.66 0.83 0.16
C VAL A 45 -9.19 1.50 -1.09
N GLY A 46 -8.44 1.45 -2.18
CA GLY A 46 -8.80 2.13 -3.41
C GLY A 46 -7.88 1.80 -4.57
N TYR A 47 -7.99 2.59 -5.62
CA TYR A 47 -7.25 2.45 -6.86
C TYR A 47 -6.45 3.72 -7.13
N ALA A 48 -5.15 3.55 -7.39
CA ALA A 48 -4.24 4.68 -7.50
C ALA A 48 -3.42 4.67 -8.80
N ASN A 49 -3.02 5.84 -9.26
CA ASN A 49 -2.02 6.10 -10.31
C ASN A 49 -2.19 5.27 -11.61
N GLY A 50 -3.43 5.07 -12.06
CA GLY A 50 -3.71 4.51 -13.39
C GLY A 50 -3.83 5.57 -14.47
N ILE A 51 -4.37 5.20 -15.62
CA ILE A 51 -4.56 6.09 -16.78
C ILE A 51 -5.59 7.16 -16.42
N PRO A 52 -5.22 8.46 -16.39
CA PRO A 52 -6.09 9.53 -15.87
C PRO A 52 -7.36 9.78 -16.67
N THR A 53 -7.37 9.39 -17.94
CA THR A 53 -8.52 9.58 -18.84
C THR A 53 -9.60 8.51 -18.69
N ILE A 54 -9.33 7.47 -17.90
CA ILE A 54 -10.32 6.41 -17.63
C ILE A 54 -11.32 6.92 -16.60
N GLY A 55 -12.57 7.12 -17.05
CA GLY A 55 -13.70 7.38 -16.17
C GLY A 55 -14.31 6.10 -15.60
N ASN A 56 -15.13 6.24 -14.56
CA ASN A 56 -15.84 5.13 -13.92
C ASN A 56 -14.91 3.97 -13.50
N VAL A 57 -13.87 4.31 -12.72
CA VAL A 57 -12.93 3.34 -12.15
C VAL A 57 -13.67 2.49 -11.12
N ASN A 58 -13.62 1.18 -11.30
CA ASN A 58 -14.24 0.18 -10.42
C ASN A 58 -13.40 -1.11 -10.43
N TYR A 59 -13.72 -2.02 -9.51
CA TYR A 59 -12.97 -3.25 -9.30
C TYR A 59 -12.82 -4.09 -10.57
N GLU A 60 -13.94 -4.34 -11.29
CA GLU A 60 -13.94 -5.17 -12.50
C GLU A 60 -13.00 -4.61 -13.57
N ARG A 61 -13.04 -3.30 -13.80
CA ARG A 61 -12.17 -2.63 -14.77
C ARG A 61 -10.70 -2.64 -14.35
N VAL A 62 -10.42 -2.46 -13.07
CA VAL A 62 -9.03 -2.53 -12.56
C VAL A 62 -8.50 -3.95 -12.70
N CYS A 63 -9.29 -4.96 -12.35
CA CYS A 63 -8.91 -6.37 -12.50
C CYS A 63 -8.69 -6.81 -13.95
N SER A 64 -9.25 -6.11 -14.94
CA SER A 64 -8.94 -6.39 -16.35
C SER A 64 -7.48 -6.09 -16.73
N GLY A 65 -6.75 -5.32 -15.90
CA GLY A 65 -5.38 -4.89 -16.15
C GLY A 65 -5.23 -3.76 -17.17
N SER A 66 -6.33 -3.35 -17.86
CA SER A 66 -6.29 -2.34 -18.92
C SER A 66 -6.26 -0.90 -18.43
N THR A 67 -6.46 -0.68 -17.14
CA THR A 67 -6.58 0.66 -16.56
C THR A 67 -5.27 1.21 -16.00
N GLU A 68 -4.27 0.37 -15.81
CA GLU A 68 -3.01 0.64 -15.11
C GLU A 68 -3.16 1.11 -13.66
N PHE A 69 -4.39 1.21 -13.14
CA PHE A 69 -4.60 1.46 -11.72
C PHE A 69 -4.06 0.31 -10.89
N VAL A 70 -3.49 0.66 -9.73
CA VAL A 70 -3.01 -0.32 -8.75
C VAL A 70 -3.95 -0.37 -7.57
N GLU A 71 -4.21 -1.58 -7.05
CA GLU A 71 -4.86 -1.76 -5.76
C GLU A 71 -3.96 -1.19 -4.65
N ALA A 72 -4.48 -0.27 -3.88
CA ALA A 72 -3.70 0.43 -2.88
C ALA A 72 -4.49 0.70 -1.60
N VAL A 73 -3.75 0.97 -0.54
CA VAL A 73 -4.27 1.52 0.70
C VAL A 73 -3.75 2.93 0.89
N GLN A 74 -4.60 3.84 1.35
CA GLN A 74 -4.22 5.18 1.75
C GLN A 74 -4.35 5.30 3.26
N LEU A 75 -3.25 5.61 3.93
CA LEU A 75 -3.15 5.74 5.37
C LEU A 75 -3.11 7.21 5.76
N SER A 76 -3.87 7.54 6.82
CA SER A 76 -3.71 8.74 7.61
C SER A 76 -3.12 8.35 8.97
N TYR A 77 -2.01 8.97 9.37
CA TYR A 77 -1.30 8.61 10.59
C TYR A 77 -0.76 9.84 11.31
N GLU A 78 -0.59 9.72 12.63
CA GLU A 78 -0.06 10.78 13.47
C GLU A 78 1.46 10.61 13.63
N PRO A 79 2.29 11.50 13.04
CA PRO A 79 3.74 11.34 13.02
C PRO A 79 4.40 11.40 14.40
N GLU A 80 3.73 11.98 15.40
CA GLU A 80 4.23 11.95 16.78
C GLU A 80 4.14 10.54 17.42
N HIS A 81 3.28 9.67 16.89
CA HIS A 81 3.06 8.33 17.44
C HIS A 81 3.63 7.22 16.57
N VAL A 82 3.65 7.40 15.25
CA VAL A 82 4.24 6.45 14.31
C VAL A 82 4.97 7.19 13.20
N GLN A 83 6.26 6.90 13.04
CA GLN A 83 7.09 7.50 11.98
C GLN A 83 6.87 6.79 10.65
N LEU A 84 7.06 7.51 9.53
CA LEU A 84 6.93 6.96 8.18
C LEU A 84 7.88 5.77 7.98
N GLU A 85 9.08 5.83 8.53
CA GLU A 85 10.07 4.76 8.47
C GLU A 85 9.55 3.44 9.04
N ALA A 86 8.78 3.50 10.14
CA ALA A 86 8.18 2.31 10.75
C ALA A 86 7.05 1.73 9.85
N ILE A 87 6.26 2.59 9.21
CA ILE A 87 5.24 2.18 8.23
C ILE A 87 5.91 1.50 7.04
N LEU A 88 6.99 2.07 6.50
CA LEU A 88 7.71 1.54 5.36
C LEU A 88 8.51 0.28 5.69
N ASP A 89 9.05 0.13 6.91
CA ASP A 89 9.66 -1.12 7.37
C ASP A 89 8.63 -2.26 7.31
N ILE A 90 7.44 -2.04 7.86
CA ILE A 90 6.34 -3.02 7.79
C ILE A 90 5.93 -3.28 6.34
N PHE A 91 5.82 -2.25 5.50
CA PHE A 91 5.49 -2.40 4.08
C PHE A 91 6.43 -3.38 3.39
N PHE A 92 7.74 -3.19 3.47
CA PHE A 92 8.73 -4.07 2.84
C PHE A 92 8.79 -5.48 3.43
N ARG A 93 8.38 -5.65 4.68
CA ARG A 93 8.39 -6.95 5.37
C ARG A 93 7.09 -7.72 5.22
N MET A 94 5.98 -7.06 4.89
CA MET A 94 4.68 -7.73 4.85
C MET A 94 4.35 -8.39 3.51
N HIS A 95 5.08 -8.06 2.44
CA HIS A 95 4.89 -8.62 1.10
C HIS A 95 6.22 -9.01 0.47
N ASP A 96 6.21 -9.59 -0.71
CA ASP A 96 7.42 -9.84 -1.50
C ASP A 96 7.66 -8.66 -2.46
N PRO A 97 8.60 -7.74 -2.18
CA PRO A 97 8.85 -6.57 -3.01
C PRO A 97 9.74 -6.87 -4.22
N THR A 98 10.07 -8.13 -4.49
CA THR A 98 10.99 -8.54 -5.57
C THR A 98 10.25 -9.07 -6.80
N THR A 99 8.92 -9.22 -6.74
CA THR A 99 8.10 -9.75 -7.84
C THR A 99 7.49 -8.63 -8.68
N VAL A 100 7.73 -8.67 -10.00
CA VAL A 100 7.19 -7.68 -10.94
C VAL A 100 5.73 -8.00 -11.25
N ASN A 101 4.84 -7.01 -11.11
CA ASN A 101 3.41 -7.13 -11.43
C ASN A 101 2.74 -8.37 -10.85
N ALA A 102 3.14 -8.76 -9.65
CA ALA A 102 2.58 -9.92 -8.98
C ALA A 102 2.83 -9.87 -7.47
N GLN A 103 1.96 -10.52 -6.70
CA GLN A 103 2.17 -10.80 -5.30
C GLN A 103 1.60 -12.18 -4.99
N GLY A 104 2.50 -13.18 -4.82
CA GLY A 104 2.11 -14.57 -4.67
C GLY A 104 1.23 -15.06 -5.83
N PRO A 105 0.01 -15.57 -5.57
CA PRO A 105 -0.90 -16.04 -6.61
C PRO A 105 -1.53 -14.91 -7.43
N ASP A 106 -1.57 -13.69 -6.88
CA ASP A 106 -2.19 -12.52 -7.52
C ASP A 106 -1.29 -12.00 -8.64
N LYS A 107 -1.76 -12.06 -9.90
CA LYS A 107 -1.00 -11.69 -11.11
C LYS A 107 -1.68 -10.54 -11.82
N GLY A 108 -0.89 -9.56 -12.26
CA GLY A 108 -1.34 -8.39 -13.01
C GLY A 108 -0.71 -7.09 -12.51
N THR A 109 -0.75 -6.06 -13.34
CA THR A 109 -0.19 -4.73 -13.03
C THR A 109 -0.86 -4.09 -11.81
N GLN A 110 -2.13 -4.42 -11.55
CA GLN A 110 -2.89 -3.94 -10.39
C GLN A 110 -2.33 -4.43 -9.05
N TYR A 111 -1.50 -5.47 -9.03
CA TYR A 111 -0.89 -6.04 -7.82
C TYR A 111 0.58 -5.69 -7.66
N ARG A 112 1.11 -4.75 -8.46
CA ARG A 112 2.51 -4.32 -8.36
C ARG A 112 2.81 -3.60 -7.05
N SER A 113 4.07 -3.65 -6.64
CA SER A 113 4.57 -2.99 -5.43
C SER A 113 4.88 -1.52 -5.70
N VAL A 114 4.20 -0.59 -5.00
CA VAL A 114 4.38 0.86 -5.17
C VAL A 114 4.26 1.60 -3.84
N ILE A 115 5.14 2.57 -3.61
CA ILE A 115 5.01 3.60 -2.59
C ILE A 115 4.67 4.91 -3.31
N MET A 116 3.54 5.50 -2.98
CA MET A 116 3.09 6.77 -3.54
C MET A 116 3.10 7.84 -2.45
N THR A 117 3.98 8.81 -2.59
CA THR A 117 4.25 9.85 -1.59
C THR A 117 3.38 11.08 -1.81
N HIS A 118 3.08 11.80 -0.72
CA HIS A 118 2.26 13.01 -0.76
C HIS A 118 3.11 14.30 -0.71
N ASP A 119 4.40 14.17 -0.37
CA ASP A 119 5.38 15.27 -0.42
C ASP A 119 6.80 14.79 -0.76
N ASP A 120 7.71 15.73 -1.04
CA ASP A 120 9.08 15.43 -1.45
C ASP A 120 9.94 14.87 -0.30
N ASN A 121 9.66 15.23 0.95
CA ASN A 121 10.37 14.70 2.10
C ASN A 121 10.07 13.21 2.28
N ASP A 122 8.80 12.83 2.16
CA ASP A 122 8.35 11.44 2.22
C ASP A 122 8.95 10.61 1.08
N ASN A 123 9.14 11.22 -0.10
CA ASN A 123 9.82 10.57 -1.22
C ASN A 123 11.27 10.21 -0.88
N LYS A 124 12.01 11.14 -0.28
CA LYS A 124 13.39 10.89 0.17
C LYS A 124 13.44 9.78 1.21
N VAL A 125 12.58 9.83 2.23
CA VAL A 125 12.50 8.78 3.26
C VAL A 125 12.21 7.41 2.64
N ALA A 126 11.30 7.35 1.66
CA ALA A 126 10.96 6.10 0.97
C ALA A 126 12.16 5.51 0.22
N TRP A 127 12.95 6.34 -0.44
CA TRP A 127 14.18 5.91 -1.11
C TRP A 127 15.24 5.41 -0.12
N ASP A 128 15.48 6.12 0.98
CA ASP A 128 16.45 5.75 2.00
C ASP A 128 16.08 4.39 2.62
N ILE A 129 14.79 4.18 2.95
CA ILE A 129 14.30 2.90 3.48
C ILE A 129 14.41 1.78 2.44
N LYS A 130 14.04 2.03 1.18
CA LYS A 130 14.19 1.03 0.11
C LYS A 130 15.63 0.56 -0.02
N GLN A 131 16.61 1.46 0.00
CA GLN A 131 18.04 1.12 -0.07
C GLN A 131 18.49 0.29 1.15
N LYS A 132 18.06 0.68 2.35
CA LYS A 132 18.31 -0.08 3.57
C LYS A 132 17.74 -1.49 3.49
N MET A 133 16.49 -1.62 3.07
CA MET A 133 15.83 -2.92 2.94
C MET A 133 16.49 -3.79 1.87
N GLN A 134 16.90 -3.20 0.74
CA GLN A 134 17.66 -3.90 -0.29
C GLN A 134 18.94 -4.52 0.25
N ALA A 135 19.71 -3.75 1.03
CA ALA A 135 20.99 -4.21 1.57
C ALA A 135 20.84 -5.25 2.70
N GLU A 136 19.84 -5.05 3.58
CA GLU A 136 19.74 -5.81 4.82
C GLU A 136 18.79 -7.01 4.76
N TRP A 137 17.73 -6.95 3.91
CA TRP A 137 16.65 -7.94 3.90
C TRP A 137 16.56 -8.74 2.63
N TYR A 138 16.99 -8.15 1.50
CA TYR A 138 16.87 -8.76 0.17
C TYR A 138 18.20 -8.82 -0.58
N PRO A 139 19.29 -9.33 0.06
CA PRO A 139 20.57 -9.48 -0.62
C PRO A 139 20.42 -10.49 -1.77
N GLY A 140 20.85 -10.11 -2.98
CA GLY A 140 20.77 -10.96 -4.16
C GLY A 140 19.41 -11.00 -4.89
N HIS A 141 18.38 -10.34 -4.37
CA HIS A 141 17.06 -10.19 -5.00
C HIS A 141 16.71 -8.71 -5.11
N GLN A 142 16.55 -8.21 -6.34
CA GLN A 142 16.28 -6.79 -6.55
C GLN A 142 14.88 -6.42 -6.06
N ILE A 143 14.79 -5.41 -5.18
CA ILE A 143 13.51 -4.77 -4.83
C ILE A 143 13.01 -3.98 -6.05
N VAL A 144 11.85 -4.36 -6.59
CA VAL A 144 11.21 -3.76 -7.75
C VAL A 144 10.14 -2.73 -7.39
N THR A 145 9.94 -2.45 -6.11
CA THR A 145 9.00 -1.44 -5.63
C THR A 145 9.24 -0.10 -6.32
N ILE A 146 8.20 0.46 -6.95
CA ILE A 146 8.21 1.79 -7.54
C ILE A 146 7.99 2.81 -6.44
N ILE A 147 8.71 3.95 -6.50
CA ILE A 147 8.48 5.10 -5.62
C ILE A 147 8.14 6.28 -6.52
N GLU A 148 6.96 6.84 -6.35
CA GLU A 148 6.46 7.95 -7.16
C GLU A 148 5.49 8.83 -6.36
N PRO A 149 5.22 10.08 -6.78
CA PRO A 149 4.16 10.87 -6.17
C PRO A 149 2.77 10.29 -6.47
N ILE A 150 1.84 10.45 -5.53
CA ILE A 150 0.42 10.19 -5.79
C ILE A 150 -0.10 11.22 -6.81
N LYS A 151 -0.79 10.74 -7.85
CA LYS A 151 -1.32 11.58 -8.94
C LYS A 151 -2.83 11.56 -8.99
N ILE A 152 -3.41 10.38 -8.70
CA ILE A 152 -4.86 10.18 -8.73
C ILE A 152 -5.24 9.05 -7.77
N TRP A 153 -6.39 9.23 -7.10
CA TRP A 153 -6.98 8.26 -6.20
C TRP A 153 -8.48 8.10 -6.49
N HIS A 154 -8.95 6.87 -6.45
CA HIS A 154 -10.37 6.51 -6.43
C HIS A 154 -10.63 5.57 -5.27
N ASP A 155 -11.62 5.89 -4.42
CA ASP A 155 -12.06 4.97 -3.37
C ASP A 155 -12.58 3.68 -4.01
N ALA A 156 -12.16 2.52 -3.49
CA ALA A 156 -12.81 1.27 -3.84
C ALA A 156 -14.21 1.20 -3.20
N GLU A 157 -15.04 0.35 -3.75
CA GLU A 157 -16.43 0.16 -3.37
C GLU A 157 -16.55 -0.19 -1.87
N ASN A 158 -17.63 0.20 -1.24
CA ASN A 158 -17.84 0.03 0.21
C ASN A 158 -17.68 -1.41 0.71
N TYR A 159 -17.98 -2.41 -0.11
CA TYR A 159 -17.81 -3.80 0.28
C TYR A 159 -16.32 -4.22 0.40
N HIS A 160 -15.41 -3.51 -0.25
CA HIS A 160 -13.98 -3.72 -0.12
C HIS A 160 -13.39 -3.12 1.17
N GLN A 161 -13.99 -2.05 1.69
CA GLN A 161 -13.50 -1.38 2.90
C GLN A 161 -13.62 -2.32 4.12
N GLN A 162 -12.51 -2.61 4.80
CA GLN A 162 -12.42 -3.54 5.92
C GLN A 162 -12.94 -4.95 5.58
N TYR A 163 -12.66 -5.42 4.36
CA TYR A 163 -13.23 -6.67 3.85
C TYR A 163 -12.92 -7.87 4.77
N LEU A 164 -11.67 -8.08 5.18
CA LEU A 164 -11.29 -9.22 6.03
C LEU A 164 -11.78 -9.10 7.48
N ALA A 165 -12.09 -7.89 7.96
CA ALA A 165 -12.76 -7.73 9.25
C ALA A 165 -14.23 -8.14 9.19
N LYS A 166 -14.91 -7.83 8.09
CA LYS A 166 -16.32 -8.19 7.85
C LYS A 166 -16.48 -9.65 7.39
N ASN A 167 -15.45 -10.21 6.76
CA ASN A 167 -15.44 -11.57 6.18
C ASN A 167 -14.21 -12.35 6.69
N PRO A 168 -14.21 -12.89 7.92
CA PRO A 168 -13.04 -13.56 8.51
C PRO A 168 -12.54 -14.78 7.72
N GLY A 169 -13.42 -15.43 6.92
CA GLY A 169 -13.08 -16.54 6.02
C GLY A 169 -12.81 -16.11 4.57
N GLY A 170 -12.71 -14.81 4.30
CA GLY A 170 -12.46 -14.27 2.97
C GLY A 170 -11.01 -14.53 2.50
N TYR A 171 -10.78 -14.26 1.21
CA TYR A 171 -9.45 -14.42 0.62
C TYR A 171 -8.43 -13.49 1.29
N ASP A 172 -7.37 -14.08 1.83
CA ASP A 172 -6.21 -13.40 2.41
C ASP A 172 -4.96 -13.89 1.67
N CYS A 173 -4.25 -12.99 1.01
CA CYS A 173 -3.10 -13.35 0.18
C CYS A 173 -2.04 -14.07 1.06
N PRO A 174 -1.63 -15.29 0.70
CA PRO A 174 -0.74 -16.08 1.55
C PRO A 174 0.66 -15.50 1.71
N THR A 175 1.01 -14.50 0.90
CA THR A 175 2.30 -13.80 1.00
C THR A 175 2.25 -12.58 1.93
N HIS A 176 1.06 -12.18 2.42
CA HIS A 176 0.90 -11.06 3.35
C HIS A 176 1.11 -11.51 4.81
N PHE A 177 2.36 -11.59 5.21
CA PHE A 177 2.77 -11.83 6.60
C PHE A 177 4.05 -11.06 6.92
N ILE A 178 4.22 -10.68 8.18
CA ILE A 178 5.43 -9.96 8.60
C ILE A 178 6.62 -10.93 8.63
N ARG A 179 7.58 -10.71 7.73
CA ARG A 179 8.83 -11.46 7.66
C ARG A 179 9.75 -11.08 8.81
N THR A 180 10.50 -12.05 9.30
CA THR A 180 11.64 -11.85 10.21
C THR A 180 12.92 -11.74 9.40
N LYS A 181 13.90 -10.97 9.91
CA LYS A 181 15.17 -10.81 9.21
C LYS A 181 15.82 -12.18 8.98
N PRO A 182 16.30 -12.47 7.76
CA PRO A 182 17.06 -13.70 7.52
C PRO A 182 18.22 -13.80 8.50
N LYS A 183 18.46 -14.99 9.05
CA LYS A 183 19.69 -15.23 9.81
C LYS A 183 20.85 -15.17 8.83
N ALA A 184 21.87 -14.41 9.19
CA ALA A 184 23.14 -14.34 8.45
C ALA A 184 23.80 -15.71 8.41
#